data_5ec06387ca8c03297484ed0936eb53be
#
_entry.id   5ec06387ca8c03297484ed0936eb53be
#
_cell.length_a   1.000
_cell.length_b   1.000
_cell.length_c   1.000
_cell.angle_alpha   90.00
_cell.angle_beta   90.00
_cell.angle_gamma   90.00
#
_symmetry.space_group_name_H-M   'P 1'
#
loop_
_entity.id
_entity.type
_entity.pdbx_description
1 polymer ?
#
loop_
_entity_poly.entity_id
_entity_poly.type
_entity_poly.pdbx_seq_one_letter_code
_entity_poly.pdbx_strand_id
1 'polypeptide(L)'
;MNITRRQALIAGSTLAGASMLPGQLRAETKQVSLAFGPVSPVYAIGMIAELKGYFRDEGLDSKLVTGNAGTFGRQTLAAGQALFAHGDASHPLQLSARGKPCKILLATEMVCSYANIVVRQDLYDAGINSVEKLAEHKRPDGAKPIVAATAIGSGTWVFGTYVFETRRLGDRVNWVAGGGPNTMFPSLQTKQFDAIMAPPSWIVEVEKKGFGRTIYDTSKPGVFEKDFGGTLPVLVIYTLQDTVEQDKAMVQAYVNAIHRAMAFVKATPLADVQALVTPKYFSGIDPDAVSAELGFDKSTWAYDGVIDKSSFERGAKPWYRKGTDIPETKYEDVVDISFLQAARAKYK
;
A
#
# COMPACT_ATOMS: atom_id res chain seq x y z
N MET A 1 55.21 -61.34 -22.80
CA MET A 1 54.90 -60.91 -24.19
C MET A 1 54.22 -59.55 -24.13
N ASN A 2 55.02 -58.51 -24.40
CA ASN A 2 54.59 -57.12 -24.27
C ASN A 2 53.79 -56.70 -25.47
N ILE A 3 52.55 -56.29 -25.30
CA ILE A 3 51.76 -55.66 -26.34
C ILE A 3 51.88 -54.14 -26.19
N THR A 4 52.46 -53.54 -27.20
CA THR A 4 52.80 -52.12 -27.27
C THR A 4 51.59 -51.25 -27.56
N ARG A 5 51.67 -50.02 -27.02
CA ARG A 5 50.63 -48.97 -27.04
C ARG A 5 50.21 -48.43 -28.43
N ARG A 6 50.49 -49.13 -29.52
CA ARG A 6 50.29 -48.64 -30.91
C ARG A 6 49.23 -49.32 -31.74
N GLN A 7 48.45 -50.27 -31.17
CA GLN A 7 47.47 -51.05 -31.93
C GLN A 7 45.99 -50.87 -31.44
N ALA A 8 45.65 -49.79 -30.72
CA ALA A 8 44.31 -49.53 -30.28
C ALA A 8 43.71 -48.25 -30.90
N LEU A 9 44.06 -47.94 -32.14
CA LEU A 9 43.50 -46.78 -32.87
C LEU A 9 43.05 -47.20 -34.26
N ILE A 10 41.99 -47.95 -34.41
CA ILE A 10 41.10 -48.03 -35.59
C ILE A 10 39.96 -49.00 -35.20
N ALA A 11 38.86 -48.48 -34.68
CA ALA A 11 37.51 -49.02 -34.91
C ALA A 11 36.48 -48.12 -34.17
N GLY A 12 35.58 -47.52 -34.91
CA GLY A 12 34.29 -47.08 -34.38
C GLY A 12 34.00 -45.60 -34.38
N SER A 13 34.09 -44.94 -35.52
CA SER A 13 33.39 -43.66 -35.75
C SER A 13 31.92 -43.94 -36.05
N THR A 14 31.10 -44.21 -35.03
CA THR A 14 29.66 -44.09 -35.16
C THR A 14 29.26 -42.69 -34.68
N LEU A 15 28.90 -41.81 -35.62
CA LEU A 15 28.22 -40.57 -35.36
C LEU A 15 26.88 -40.84 -34.66
N ALA A 16 26.86 -40.74 -33.36
CA ALA A 16 25.63 -40.50 -32.64
C ALA A 16 25.29 -39.01 -32.77
N GLY A 17 24.42 -38.71 -33.73
CA GLY A 17 23.80 -37.36 -33.81
C GLY A 17 22.98 -37.12 -32.55
N ALA A 18 23.60 -36.49 -31.57
CA ALA A 18 22.87 -35.88 -30.47
C ALA A 18 22.09 -34.69 -31.05
N SER A 19 20.80 -34.92 -31.35
CA SER A 19 19.83 -33.85 -31.53
C SER A 19 19.81 -33.04 -30.23
N MET A 20 20.60 -31.96 -30.19
CA MET A 20 20.43 -30.91 -29.24
C MET A 20 19.03 -30.30 -29.47
N LEU A 21 18.04 -30.78 -28.71
CA LEU A 21 16.82 -30.04 -28.49
C LEU A 21 17.27 -28.62 -28.06
N PRO A 22 16.78 -27.56 -28.70
CA PRO A 22 17.07 -26.23 -28.22
C PRO A 22 16.55 -26.17 -26.78
N GLY A 23 17.48 -26.20 -25.81
CA GLY A 23 17.15 -25.90 -24.45
C GLY A 23 16.47 -24.54 -24.50
N GLN A 24 15.19 -24.49 -24.11
CA GLN A 24 14.53 -23.24 -23.87
C GLN A 24 15.42 -22.52 -22.87
N LEU A 25 16.15 -21.51 -23.34
CA LEU A 25 16.80 -20.52 -22.49
C LEU A 25 15.67 -19.94 -21.63
N ARG A 26 15.51 -20.48 -20.43
CA ARG A 26 14.60 -19.94 -19.45
C ARG A 26 15.16 -18.54 -19.18
N ALA A 27 14.48 -17.51 -19.70
CA ALA A 27 14.89 -16.14 -19.46
C ALA A 27 15.10 -15.98 -17.95
N GLU A 28 16.27 -15.46 -17.57
CA GLU A 28 16.64 -15.27 -16.18
C GLU A 28 15.58 -14.35 -15.55
N THR A 29 14.90 -14.86 -14.50
CA THR A 29 13.85 -14.10 -13.82
C THR A 29 14.48 -12.92 -13.07
N LYS A 30 14.01 -11.71 -13.35
CA LYS A 30 14.49 -10.53 -12.65
C LYS A 30 13.92 -10.47 -11.23
N GLN A 31 14.81 -10.31 -10.25
CA GLN A 31 14.42 -10.07 -8.86
C GLN A 31 13.83 -8.67 -8.72
N VAL A 32 12.62 -8.59 -8.18
CA VAL A 32 11.97 -7.33 -7.86
C VAL A 32 11.42 -7.36 -6.42
N SER A 33 11.29 -6.21 -5.80
CA SER A 33 10.72 -6.10 -4.45
C SER A 33 9.69 -5.00 -4.40
N LEU A 34 8.57 -5.30 -3.71
CA LEU A 34 7.51 -4.36 -3.38
C LEU A 34 7.49 -4.13 -1.87
N ALA A 35 7.73 -2.91 -1.45
CA ALA A 35 7.66 -2.51 -0.05
C ALA A 35 6.35 -1.78 0.27
N PHE A 36 5.74 -2.09 1.42
CA PHE A 36 4.52 -1.46 1.90
C PHE A 36 4.49 -1.41 3.45
N GLY A 37 3.48 -0.76 4.02
CA GLY A 37 3.31 -0.58 5.45
C GLY A 37 2.95 -1.87 6.21
N PRO A 38 2.21 -1.76 7.33
CA PRO A 38 1.74 -2.94 8.07
C PRO A 38 0.91 -3.85 7.19
N VAL A 39 0.96 -5.15 7.46
CA VAL A 39 0.09 -6.11 6.75
C VAL A 39 -1.37 -5.75 6.97
N SER A 40 -2.07 -5.42 5.88
CA SER A 40 -3.47 -5.00 5.86
C SER A 40 -4.08 -5.32 4.50
N PRO A 41 -5.36 -5.66 4.42
CA PRO A 41 -6.09 -5.89 3.17
C PRO A 41 -5.94 -4.79 2.12
N VAL A 42 -5.74 -3.56 2.52
CA VAL A 42 -5.51 -2.41 1.62
C VAL A 42 -4.36 -2.64 0.62
N TYR A 43 -3.39 -3.48 0.96
CA TYR A 43 -2.28 -3.86 0.08
C TYR A 43 -2.51 -5.17 -0.69
N ALA A 44 -3.73 -5.73 -0.64
CA ALA A 44 -4.02 -7.06 -1.19
C ALA A 44 -3.73 -7.19 -2.69
N ILE A 45 -3.79 -6.12 -3.47
CA ILE A 45 -3.52 -6.17 -4.92
C ILE A 45 -2.12 -6.75 -5.21
N GLY A 46 -1.08 -6.28 -4.53
CA GLY A 46 0.28 -6.82 -4.67
C GLY A 46 0.40 -8.27 -4.20
N MET A 47 -0.28 -8.60 -3.09
CA MET A 47 -0.33 -9.96 -2.54
C MET A 47 -1.03 -10.94 -3.52
N ILE A 48 -2.10 -10.50 -4.16
CA ILE A 48 -2.84 -11.28 -5.15
C ILE A 48 -2.00 -11.48 -6.42
N ALA A 49 -1.28 -10.45 -6.88
CA ALA A 49 -0.37 -10.58 -8.01
C ALA A 49 0.69 -11.67 -7.75
N GLU A 50 1.22 -11.75 -6.53
CA GLU A 50 2.16 -12.81 -6.13
C GLU A 50 1.47 -14.18 -6.07
N LEU A 51 0.35 -14.31 -5.35
CA LEU A 51 -0.37 -15.58 -5.17
C LEU A 51 -0.85 -16.18 -6.50
N LYS A 52 -1.29 -15.33 -7.43
CA LYS A 52 -1.73 -15.73 -8.77
C LYS A 52 -0.57 -16.02 -9.73
N GLY A 53 0.67 -15.75 -9.32
CA GLY A 53 1.86 -15.94 -10.15
C GLY A 53 2.02 -14.92 -11.27
N TYR A 54 1.29 -13.80 -11.24
CA TYR A 54 1.31 -12.81 -12.32
C TYR A 54 2.68 -12.17 -12.51
N PHE A 55 3.45 -11.98 -11.44
CA PHE A 55 4.85 -11.54 -11.55
C PHE A 55 5.70 -12.55 -12.30
N ARG A 56 5.57 -13.85 -11.99
CA ARG A 56 6.34 -14.90 -12.68
C ARG A 56 5.98 -15.03 -14.16
N ASP A 57 4.71 -14.84 -14.50
CA ASP A 57 4.24 -14.84 -15.88
C ASP A 57 4.88 -13.69 -16.69
N GLU A 58 5.22 -12.60 -16.04
CA GLU A 58 5.92 -11.45 -16.63
C GLU A 58 7.45 -11.56 -16.50
N GLY A 59 8.00 -12.71 -16.10
CA GLY A 59 9.44 -12.93 -15.95
C GLY A 59 10.07 -12.28 -14.70
N LEU A 60 9.26 -11.98 -13.68
CA LEU A 60 9.71 -11.38 -12.44
C LEU A 60 9.61 -12.38 -11.27
N ASP A 61 10.64 -12.37 -10.41
CA ASP A 61 10.60 -13.00 -9.10
C ASP A 61 10.39 -11.91 -8.04
N SER A 62 9.15 -11.81 -7.55
CA SER A 62 8.73 -10.72 -6.67
C SER A 62 8.82 -11.09 -5.20
N LYS A 63 9.46 -10.23 -4.41
CA LYS A 63 9.49 -10.30 -2.95
C LYS A 63 8.66 -9.16 -2.36
N LEU A 64 7.67 -9.51 -1.54
CA LEU A 64 6.91 -8.56 -0.74
C LEU A 64 7.64 -8.28 0.58
N VAL A 65 7.83 -6.99 0.91
CA VAL A 65 8.54 -6.53 2.10
C VAL A 65 7.63 -5.59 2.87
N THR A 66 7.39 -5.89 4.14
CA THR A 66 6.46 -5.13 4.98
C THR A 66 7.13 -4.65 6.27
N GLY A 67 6.62 -3.56 6.82
CA GLY A 67 7.07 -2.98 8.10
C GLY A 67 5.91 -2.45 8.94
N ASN A 68 6.20 -1.94 10.12
CA ASN A 68 5.19 -1.56 11.11
C ASN A 68 4.60 -0.15 10.92
N ALA A 69 5.04 0.61 9.92
CA ALA A 69 4.57 1.97 9.70
C ALA A 69 4.23 2.21 8.23
N GLY A 70 3.23 3.05 7.96
CA GLY A 70 2.85 3.43 6.59
C GLY A 70 3.98 4.06 5.77
N THR A 71 4.99 4.66 6.43
CA THR A 71 6.18 5.24 5.79
C THR A 71 7.23 4.20 5.38
N PHE A 72 7.09 2.92 5.77
CA PHE A 72 8.10 1.89 5.54
C PHE A 72 8.42 1.70 4.06
N GLY A 73 7.40 1.60 3.20
CA GLY A 73 7.61 1.46 1.74
C GLY A 73 8.46 2.58 1.17
N ARG A 74 8.15 3.83 1.55
CA ARG A 74 8.93 5.02 1.15
C ARG A 74 10.38 4.96 1.62
N GLN A 75 10.61 4.59 2.88
CA GLN A 75 11.95 4.52 3.47
C GLN A 75 12.79 3.43 2.81
N THR A 76 12.20 2.26 2.59
CA THR A 76 12.85 1.10 1.97
C THR A 76 13.20 1.39 0.51
N LEU A 77 12.30 2.06 -0.25
CA LEU A 77 12.56 2.52 -1.60
C LEU A 77 13.70 3.54 -1.64
N ALA A 78 13.66 4.54 -0.74
CA ALA A 78 14.72 5.56 -0.65
C ALA A 78 16.09 4.99 -0.30
N ALA A 79 16.14 3.89 0.45
CA ALA A 79 17.37 3.19 0.81
C ALA A 79 17.87 2.24 -0.29
N GLY A 80 17.15 2.09 -1.42
CA GLY A 80 17.49 1.15 -2.48
C GLY A 80 17.27 -0.32 -2.10
N GLN A 81 16.51 -0.59 -1.03
CA GLN A 81 16.21 -1.94 -0.53
C GLN A 81 14.93 -2.52 -1.15
N ALA A 82 14.18 -1.71 -1.88
CA ALA A 82 13.06 -2.12 -2.71
C ALA A 82 13.09 -1.34 -4.02
N LEU A 83 12.54 -1.96 -5.08
CA LEU A 83 12.41 -1.33 -6.41
C LEU A 83 11.07 -0.63 -6.57
N PHE A 84 10.03 -1.16 -5.95
CA PHE A 84 8.68 -0.60 -5.98
C PHE A 84 8.15 -0.40 -4.57
N ALA A 85 7.27 0.58 -4.41
CA ALA A 85 6.52 0.76 -3.17
C ALA A 85 5.02 0.89 -3.45
N HIS A 86 4.24 0.34 -2.54
CA HIS A 86 2.79 0.51 -2.48
C HIS A 86 2.48 1.33 -1.24
N GLY A 87 1.99 2.53 -1.41
CA GLY A 87 1.79 3.44 -0.28
C GLY A 87 1.02 4.70 -0.65
N ASP A 88 0.88 5.57 0.33
CA ASP A 88 0.18 6.83 0.19
C ASP A 88 0.76 7.70 -0.93
N ALA A 89 -0.10 8.34 -1.70
CA ALA A 89 0.29 9.15 -2.85
C ALA A 89 1.14 10.38 -2.48
N SER A 90 1.13 10.80 -1.21
CA SER A 90 2.05 11.83 -0.71
C SER A 90 3.50 11.36 -0.61
N HIS A 91 3.75 10.05 -0.52
CA HIS A 91 5.09 9.49 -0.32
C HIS A 91 6.05 9.75 -1.48
N PRO A 92 5.68 9.52 -2.76
CA PRO A 92 6.54 9.89 -3.90
C PRO A 92 6.78 11.40 -3.98
N LEU A 93 5.81 12.24 -3.59
CA LEU A 93 5.99 13.69 -3.51
C LEU A 93 7.03 14.07 -2.44
N GLN A 94 6.95 13.45 -1.25
CA GLN A 94 7.91 13.67 -0.17
C GLN A 94 9.34 13.21 -0.53
N LEU A 95 9.47 12.12 -1.30
CA LEU A 95 10.78 11.66 -1.80
C LEU A 95 11.34 12.61 -2.82
N SER A 96 10.53 13.04 -3.78
CA SER A 96 10.93 14.00 -4.83
C SER A 96 11.40 15.31 -4.20
N ALA A 97 10.70 15.81 -3.18
CA ALA A 97 11.10 17.01 -2.43
C ALA A 97 12.47 16.88 -1.73
N ARG A 98 12.90 15.63 -1.47
CA ARG A 98 14.19 15.32 -0.83
C ARG A 98 15.27 14.87 -1.83
N GLY A 99 15.12 15.22 -3.11
CA GLY A 99 16.09 14.91 -4.15
C GLY A 99 16.10 13.46 -4.62
N LYS A 100 15.00 12.71 -4.38
CA LYS A 100 14.78 11.36 -4.90
C LYS A 100 13.53 11.35 -5.78
N PRO A 101 13.63 11.79 -7.05
CA PRO A 101 12.49 11.87 -7.96
C PRO A 101 11.81 10.51 -8.10
N CYS A 102 10.48 10.52 -8.06
CA CYS A 102 9.65 9.33 -8.15
C CYS A 102 8.67 9.42 -9.32
N LYS A 103 8.22 8.26 -9.80
CA LYS A 103 7.10 8.13 -10.72
C LYS A 103 5.99 7.28 -10.08
N ILE A 104 4.79 7.82 -10.05
CA ILE A 104 3.56 7.11 -9.74
C ILE A 104 3.11 6.40 -11.03
N LEU A 105 2.97 5.08 -10.96
CA LEU A 105 2.68 4.25 -12.14
C LEU A 105 1.19 3.95 -12.30
N LEU A 106 0.47 3.85 -11.19
CA LEU A 106 -0.99 3.66 -11.15
C LEU A 106 -1.52 3.90 -9.73
N ALA A 107 -2.83 4.16 -9.60
CA ALA A 107 -3.52 4.12 -8.32
C ALA A 107 -4.13 2.73 -8.08
N THR A 108 -4.12 2.29 -6.83
CA THR A 108 -4.90 1.14 -6.37
C THR A 108 -6.15 1.57 -5.62
N GLU A 109 -6.12 2.73 -4.97
CA GLU A 109 -7.26 3.31 -4.27
C GLU A 109 -7.41 4.81 -4.53
N MET A 110 -8.69 5.22 -4.63
CA MET A 110 -9.09 6.62 -4.83
C MET A 110 -9.99 7.17 -3.70
N VAL A 111 -10.29 6.34 -2.70
CA VAL A 111 -11.00 6.70 -1.46
C VAL A 111 -10.21 6.13 -0.29
N CYS A 112 -9.98 6.93 0.73
CA CYS A 112 -9.10 6.53 1.82
C CYS A 112 -9.82 5.61 2.83
N SER A 113 -9.43 4.35 2.89
CA SER A 113 -9.94 3.36 3.84
C SER A 113 -9.37 3.52 5.26
N TYR A 114 -8.26 4.23 5.44
CA TYR A 114 -7.56 4.35 6.72
C TYR A 114 -7.62 5.74 7.36
N ALA A 115 -8.48 6.62 6.86
CA ALA A 115 -8.68 7.96 7.45
C ALA A 115 -9.69 7.97 8.61
N ASN A 116 -10.04 6.80 9.15
CA ASN A 116 -11.01 6.71 10.24
C ASN A 116 -10.35 6.99 11.59
N ILE A 117 -11.14 7.49 12.54
CA ILE A 117 -10.68 7.83 13.89
C ILE A 117 -11.46 6.97 14.91
N VAL A 118 -10.72 6.21 15.69
CA VAL A 118 -11.24 5.39 16.79
C VAL A 118 -10.77 5.98 18.10
N VAL A 119 -11.71 6.31 18.98
CA VAL A 119 -11.45 6.81 20.34
C VAL A 119 -11.53 5.68 21.35
N ARG A 120 -10.81 5.79 22.47
CA ARG A 120 -10.95 4.83 23.59
C ARG A 120 -12.39 4.68 24.03
N GLN A 121 -12.77 3.47 24.46
CA GLN A 121 -14.14 3.16 24.90
C GLN A 121 -14.59 4.06 26.06
N ASP A 122 -13.75 4.24 27.08
CA ASP A 122 -14.09 5.06 28.24
C ASP A 122 -14.35 6.54 27.90
N LEU A 123 -13.64 7.08 26.90
CA LEU A 123 -13.89 8.42 26.39
C LEU A 123 -15.19 8.47 25.58
N TYR A 124 -15.45 7.46 24.76
CA TYR A 124 -16.71 7.37 24.03
C TYR A 124 -17.92 7.31 24.98
N ASP A 125 -17.83 6.48 26.03
CA ASP A 125 -18.88 6.33 27.06
C ASP A 125 -19.07 7.63 27.86
N ALA A 126 -18.01 8.44 28.01
CA ALA A 126 -18.08 9.79 28.57
C ALA A 126 -18.62 10.84 27.60
N GLY A 127 -19.08 10.44 26.39
CA GLY A 127 -19.72 11.31 25.42
C GLY A 127 -18.78 11.88 24.35
N ILE A 128 -17.50 11.48 24.26
CA ILE A 128 -16.56 11.88 23.22
C ILE A 128 -16.84 11.04 21.95
N ASN A 129 -17.84 11.42 21.18
CA ASN A 129 -18.37 10.67 20.03
C ASN A 129 -18.28 11.43 18.70
N SER A 130 -17.46 12.48 18.62
CA SER A 130 -17.13 13.20 17.39
C SER A 130 -15.71 13.74 17.43
N VAL A 131 -15.20 14.15 16.28
CA VAL A 131 -13.87 14.78 16.12
C VAL A 131 -13.79 16.07 16.93
N GLU A 132 -14.87 16.86 16.93
CA GLU A 132 -15.00 18.12 17.65
C GLU A 132 -14.88 17.90 19.17
N LYS A 133 -15.65 16.95 19.71
CA LYS A 133 -15.61 16.61 21.13
C LYS A 133 -14.26 16.03 21.55
N LEU A 134 -13.61 15.25 20.71
CA LEU A 134 -12.24 14.78 20.96
C LEU A 134 -11.27 15.96 21.04
N ALA A 135 -11.39 16.93 20.15
CA ALA A 135 -10.55 18.13 20.14
C ALA A 135 -10.77 19.07 21.33
N GLU A 136 -11.96 19.06 21.92
CA GLU A 136 -12.32 19.80 23.12
C GLU A 136 -11.88 19.09 24.41
N HIS A 137 -11.69 17.78 24.35
CA HIS A 137 -11.29 16.97 25.51
C HIS A 137 -9.95 17.43 26.08
N LYS A 138 -9.82 17.31 27.39
CA LYS A 138 -8.58 17.50 28.13
C LYS A 138 -8.25 16.24 28.91
N ARG A 139 -7.00 15.83 28.83
CA ARG A 139 -6.47 14.76 29.66
C ARG A 139 -6.48 15.16 31.14
N PRO A 140 -6.38 14.23 32.08
CA PRO A 140 -6.37 14.53 33.51
C PRO A 140 -5.31 15.56 33.95
N ASP A 141 -4.20 15.63 33.23
CA ASP A 141 -3.10 16.60 33.44
C ASP A 141 -3.34 17.96 32.76
N GLY A 142 -4.50 18.15 32.11
CA GLY A 142 -4.85 19.34 31.34
C GLY A 142 -4.26 19.37 29.91
N ALA A 143 -3.48 18.35 29.51
CA ALA A 143 -2.89 18.28 28.18
C ALA A 143 -3.95 18.03 27.08
N LYS A 144 -3.56 18.29 25.83
CA LYS A 144 -4.36 17.95 24.64
C LYS A 144 -4.46 16.44 24.48
N PRO A 145 -5.55 15.92 23.86
CA PRO A 145 -5.66 14.51 23.51
C PRO A 145 -4.52 14.06 22.60
N ILE A 146 -4.11 12.83 22.76
CA ILE A 146 -3.08 12.19 21.93
C ILE A 146 -3.77 11.34 20.88
N VAL A 147 -3.55 11.66 19.61
CA VAL A 147 -4.02 10.91 18.44
C VAL A 147 -2.83 10.23 17.77
N ALA A 148 -2.88 8.93 17.62
CA ALA A 148 -1.79 8.18 17.01
C ALA A 148 -2.08 7.88 15.52
N ALA A 149 -1.11 8.25 14.67
CA ALA A 149 -0.98 7.78 13.30
C ALA A 149 0.08 6.67 13.22
N THR A 150 0.13 5.91 12.14
CA THR A 150 1.17 4.86 12.00
C THR A 150 2.58 5.41 12.03
N ALA A 151 2.78 6.62 11.50
CA ALA A 151 4.00 7.42 11.65
C ALA A 151 3.69 8.89 11.30
N ILE A 152 4.49 9.81 11.80
CA ILE A 152 4.43 11.20 11.33
C ILE A 152 4.87 11.24 9.85
N GLY A 153 4.06 11.88 9.02
CA GLY A 153 4.26 11.94 7.56
C GLY A 153 3.79 10.68 6.81
N SER A 154 3.11 9.73 7.47
CA SER A 154 2.36 8.65 6.80
C SER A 154 1.02 9.13 6.26
N GLY A 155 0.36 8.35 5.40
CA GLY A 155 -0.99 8.65 4.93
C GLY A 155 -2.00 8.82 6.08
N THR A 156 -1.96 7.96 7.10
CA THR A 156 -2.83 8.10 8.28
C THR A 156 -2.63 9.45 8.99
N TRP A 157 -1.41 9.95 9.04
CA TRP A 157 -1.12 11.28 9.60
C TRP A 157 -1.58 12.40 8.66
N VAL A 158 -1.30 12.29 7.37
CA VAL A 158 -1.67 13.31 6.36
C VAL A 158 -3.18 13.50 6.32
N PHE A 159 -3.94 12.41 6.19
CA PHE A 159 -5.41 12.46 6.15
C PHE A 159 -6.02 12.81 7.52
N GLY A 160 -5.50 12.25 8.60
CA GLY A 160 -5.98 12.53 9.95
C GLY A 160 -5.83 14.02 10.32
N THR A 161 -4.64 14.58 10.14
CA THR A 161 -4.41 16.01 10.42
C THR A 161 -5.29 16.89 9.52
N TYR A 162 -5.51 16.52 8.27
CA TYR A 162 -6.39 17.26 7.37
C TYR A 162 -7.85 17.26 7.87
N VAL A 163 -8.37 16.15 8.38
CA VAL A 163 -9.72 16.08 8.99
C VAL A 163 -9.88 17.06 10.14
N PHE A 164 -8.86 17.22 10.99
CA PHE A 164 -8.91 18.21 12.08
C PHE A 164 -8.76 19.65 11.56
N GLU A 165 -7.89 19.89 10.60
CA GLU A 165 -7.65 21.23 10.05
C GLU A 165 -8.86 21.80 9.30
N THR A 166 -9.58 20.97 8.52
CA THR A 166 -10.82 21.39 7.85
C THR A 166 -11.91 21.84 8.81
N ARG A 167 -11.82 21.37 10.06
CA ARG A 167 -12.70 21.75 11.18
C ARG A 167 -12.13 22.88 12.04
N ARG A 168 -10.96 23.47 11.67
CA ARG A 168 -10.22 24.47 12.45
C ARG A 168 -9.77 23.96 13.82
N LEU A 169 -9.47 22.67 13.91
CA LEU A 169 -9.09 21.95 15.13
C LEU A 169 -7.65 21.41 15.09
N GLY A 170 -6.85 21.76 14.08
CA GLY A 170 -5.53 21.17 13.82
C GLY A 170 -4.54 21.31 14.99
N ASP A 171 -4.67 22.36 15.81
CA ASP A 171 -3.85 22.61 16.99
C ASP A 171 -4.44 22.03 18.29
N ARG A 172 -5.58 21.36 18.27
CA ARG A 172 -6.32 20.89 19.44
C ARG A 172 -5.89 19.52 19.93
N VAL A 173 -5.14 18.76 19.15
CA VAL A 173 -4.66 17.42 19.50
C VAL A 173 -3.15 17.32 19.32
N ASN A 174 -2.52 16.36 20.01
CA ASN A 174 -1.12 16.00 19.83
C ASN A 174 -1.03 14.74 18.97
N TRP A 175 -0.34 14.84 17.84
CA TRP A 175 -0.10 13.72 16.95
C TRP A 175 1.18 12.98 17.35
N VAL A 176 1.10 11.64 17.40
CA VAL A 176 2.24 10.78 17.71
C VAL A 176 2.36 9.63 16.69
N ALA A 177 3.58 9.09 16.58
CA ALA A 177 3.82 7.87 15.83
C ALA A 177 3.44 6.66 16.69
N GLY A 178 2.42 5.90 16.28
CA GLY A 178 1.89 4.74 17.02
C GLY A 178 2.37 3.39 16.47
N GLY A 179 2.94 3.35 15.27
CA GLY A 179 3.33 2.10 14.60
C GLY A 179 2.14 1.34 14.03
N GLY A 180 2.14 0.02 14.16
CA GLY A 180 1.08 -0.88 13.72
C GLY A 180 0.14 -1.31 14.86
N PRO A 181 -0.79 -2.26 14.57
CA PRO A 181 -1.79 -2.72 15.55
C PRO A 181 -1.16 -3.29 16.83
N ASN A 182 -0.01 -3.96 16.71
CA ASN A 182 0.69 -4.55 17.85
C ASN A 182 1.18 -3.54 18.89
N THR A 183 1.30 -2.26 18.52
CA THR A 183 1.67 -1.15 19.41
C THR A 183 0.48 -0.25 19.72
N MET A 184 -0.35 0.04 18.72
CA MET A 184 -1.48 0.96 18.88
C MET A 184 -2.58 0.41 19.79
N PHE A 185 -2.93 -0.87 19.67
CA PHE A 185 -4.02 -1.47 20.46
C PHE A 185 -3.68 -1.49 21.96
N PRO A 186 -2.52 -2.03 22.39
CA PRO A 186 -2.13 -1.94 23.80
C PRO A 186 -2.04 -0.50 24.32
N SER A 187 -1.55 0.43 23.51
CA SER A 187 -1.42 1.84 23.91
C SER A 187 -2.78 2.53 24.04
N LEU A 188 -3.78 2.14 23.23
CA LEU A 188 -5.15 2.61 23.39
C LEU A 188 -5.78 2.03 24.67
N GLN A 189 -5.60 0.73 24.94
CA GLN A 189 -6.10 0.07 26.16
C GLN A 189 -5.48 0.62 27.45
N THR A 190 -4.16 0.91 27.43
CA THR A 190 -3.43 1.45 28.60
C THR A 190 -3.53 2.97 28.71
N LYS A 191 -4.37 3.62 27.89
CA LYS A 191 -4.63 5.07 27.90
C LYS A 191 -3.41 5.95 27.56
N GLN A 192 -2.41 5.38 26.90
CA GLN A 192 -1.29 6.16 26.34
C GLN A 192 -1.76 7.00 25.16
N PHE A 193 -2.65 6.46 24.33
CA PHE A 193 -3.35 7.17 23.26
C PHE A 193 -4.81 7.38 23.63
N ASP A 194 -5.38 8.51 23.23
CA ASP A 194 -6.80 8.82 23.39
C ASP A 194 -7.59 8.40 22.16
N ALA A 195 -6.96 8.46 21.00
CA ALA A 195 -7.51 7.99 19.74
C ALA A 195 -6.41 7.47 18.80
N ILE A 196 -6.81 6.65 17.83
CA ILE A 196 -5.94 6.12 16.79
C ILE A 196 -6.57 6.31 15.40
N MET A 197 -5.73 6.44 14.38
CA MET A 197 -6.14 6.27 12.99
C MET A 197 -6.20 4.79 12.65
N ALA A 198 -7.27 4.34 12.00
CA ALA A 198 -7.52 2.92 11.79
C ALA A 198 -8.15 2.61 10.42
N PRO A 199 -7.71 1.54 9.72
CA PRO A 199 -8.48 0.95 8.64
C PRO A 199 -9.67 0.12 9.17
N PRO A 200 -10.62 -0.31 8.32
CA PRO A 200 -11.80 -1.06 8.76
C PRO A 200 -11.49 -2.33 9.56
N SER A 201 -10.43 -3.06 9.22
CA SER A 201 -10.04 -4.27 9.98
C SER A 201 -9.69 -3.96 11.43
N TRP A 202 -8.98 -2.87 11.68
CA TRP A 202 -8.61 -2.45 13.04
C TRP A 202 -9.84 -1.95 13.81
N ILE A 203 -10.77 -1.27 13.14
CA ILE A 203 -12.04 -0.85 13.72
C ILE A 203 -12.79 -2.07 14.25
N VAL A 204 -13.00 -3.09 13.40
CA VAL A 204 -13.69 -4.32 13.79
C VAL A 204 -13.04 -4.98 15.00
N GLU A 205 -11.71 -5.10 15.01
CA GLU A 205 -11.01 -5.70 16.16
C GLU A 205 -11.14 -4.89 17.44
N VAL A 206 -10.98 -3.57 17.36
CA VAL A 206 -11.07 -2.68 18.52
C VAL A 206 -12.47 -2.67 19.12
N GLU A 207 -13.49 -2.56 18.26
CA GLU A 207 -14.89 -2.52 18.70
C GLU A 207 -15.38 -3.86 19.21
N LYS A 208 -15.03 -4.97 18.55
CA LYS A 208 -15.37 -6.34 18.96
C LYS A 208 -14.76 -6.69 20.32
N LYS A 209 -13.54 -6.23 20.58
CA LYS A 209 -12.84 -6.40 21.86
C LYS A 209 -13.23 -5.36 22.91
N GLY A 210 -14.07 -4.39 22.59
CA GLY A 210 -14.68 -3.42 23.50
C GLY A 210 -13.76 -2.37 24.10
N PHE A 211 -12.62 -2.03 23.44
CA PHE A 211 -11.70 -1.02 24.00
C PHE A 211 -11.65 0.29 23.23
N GLY A 212 -12.50 0.47 22.20
CA GLY A 212 -12.66 1.73 21.48
C GLY A 212 -13.89 1.76 20.60
N ARG A 213 -14.23 2.96 20.10
CA ARG A 213 -15.36 3.23 19.20
C ARG A 213 -14.98 4.21 18.13
N THR A 214 -15.52 4.01 16.94
CA THR A 214 -15.31 4.88 15.80
C THR A 214 -16.12 6.16 15.95
N ILE A 215 -15.45 7.31 15.81
CA ILE A 215 -16.06 8.65 15.86
C ILE A 215 -16.00 9.39 14.53
N TYR A 216 -15.19 8.91 13.59
CA TYR A 216 -15.12 9.38 12.23
C TYR A 216 -14.85 8.19 11.30
N ASP A 217 -15.65 8.05 10.25
CA ASP A 217 -15.70 6.83 9.43
C ASP A 217 -15.90 7.19 7.95
N THR A 218 -14.86 7.05 7.16
CA THR A 218 -14.85 7.30 5.71
C THR A 218 -15.58 6.23 4.90
N SER A 219 -15.92 5.09 5.51
CA SER A 219 -16.73 4.07 4.85
C SER A 219 -18.22 4.43 4.76
N LYS A 220 -18.64 5.42 5.55
CA LYS A 220 -20.02 5.91 5.48
C LYS A 220 -20.23 6.77 4.23
N PRO A 221 -21.33 6.56 3.49
CA PRO A 221 -21.62 7.29 2.26
C PRO A 221 -21.55 8.80 2.47
N GLY A 222 -20.84 9.50 1.57
CA GLY A 222 -20.74 10.95 1.54
C GLY A 222 -19.74 11.57 2.54
N VAL A 223 -19.18 10.79 3.48
CA VAL A 223 -18.22 11.33 4.47
C VAL A 223 -16.91 11.72 3.78
N PHE A 224 -16.37 10.84 2.95
CA PHE A 224 -15.13 11.11 2.23
C PHE A 224 -15.31 12.27 1.22
N GLU A 225 -16.36 12.24 0.44
CA GLU A 225 -16.68 13.28 -0.55
C GLU A 225 -16.85 14.66 0.09
N LYS A 226 -17.50 14.72 1.26
CA LYS A 226 -17.72 15.97 1.99
C LYS A 226 -16.40 16.62 2.42
N ASP A 227 -15.48 15.85 2.98
CA ASP A 227 -14.26 16.40 3.56
C ASP A 227 -13.15 16.56 2.49
N PHE A 228 -13.08 15.68 1.49
CA PHE A 228 -12.00 15.67 0.49
C PHE A 228 -12.44 16.18 -0.90
N GLY A 229 -13.75 16.36 -1.13
CA GLY A 229 -14.28 16.93 -2.38
C GLY A 229 -14.39 15.92 -3.53
N GLY A 230 -14.33 14.63 -3.24
CA GLY A 230 -14.43 13.53 -4.20
C GLY A 230 -13.21 12.63 -4.20
N THR A 231 -13.16 11.70 -5.16
CA THR A 231 -12.05 10.75 -5.30
C THR A 231 -10.73 11.46 -5.59
N LEU A 232 -9.66 10.98 -4.97
CA LEU A 232 -8.28 11.44 -5.17
C LEU A 232 -7.33 10.24 -5.06
N PRO A 233 -6.10 10.29 -5.60
CA PRO A 233 -5.14 9.21 -5.41
C PRO A 233 -4.81 9.05 -3.93
N VAL A 234 -5.10 7.88 -3.38
CA VAL A 234 -4.85 7.55 -1.97
C VAL A 234 -3.69 6.58 -1.86
N LEU A 235 -3.86 5.37 -2.39
CA LEU A 235 -2.78 4.40 -2.49
C LEU A 235 -2.35 4.22 -3.94
N VAL A 236 -1.04 4.23 -4.13
CA VAL A 236 -0.40 4.18 -5.44
C VAL A 236 0.76 3.19 -5.45
N ILE A 237 1.01 2.61 -6.61
CA ILE A 237 2.28 1.94 -6.91
C ILE A 237 3.22 2.98 -7.50
N TYR A 238 4.41 3.09 -6.93
CA TYR A 238 5.41 4.05 -7.36
C TYR A 238 6.83 3.47 -7.26
N THR A 239 7.74 4.09 -7.98
CA THR A 239 9.17 3.75 -8.01
C THR A 239 10.02 5.01 -8.16
N LEU A 240 11.34 4.89 -8.01
CA LEU A 240 12.26 5.99 -8.33
C LEU A 240 12.30 6.23 -9.84
N GLN A 241 12.49 7.47 -10.24
CA GLN A 241 12.66 7.83 -11.67
C GLN A 241 13.84 7.07 -12.29
N ASP A 242 14.96 6.96 -11.57
CA ASP A 242 16.13 6.21 -12.02
C ASP A 242 15.79 4.75 -12.35
N THR A 243 14.93 4.10 -11.58
CA THR A 243 14.46 2.72 -11.85
C THR A 243 13.73 2.65 -13.19
N VAL A 244 12.88 3.65 -13.47
CA VAL A 244 12.17 3.74 -14.76
C VAL A 244 13.14 3.94 -15.92
N GLU A 245 14.13 4.80 -15.75
CA GLU A 245 15.11 5.11 -16.80
C GLU A 245 16.04 3.93 -17.09
N GLN A 246 16.45 3.19 -16.06
CA GLN A 246 17.35 2.05 -16.18
C GLN A 246 16.70 0.81 -16.78
N ASP A 247 15.44 0.52 -16.46
CA ASP A 247 14.77 -0.71 -16.91
C ASP A 247 13.25 -0.55 -17.12
N LYS A 248 12.89 0.13 -18.19
CA LYS A 248 11.48 0.30 -18.60
C LYS A 248 10.75 -1.02 -18.81
N ALA A 249 11.46 -2.05 -19.29
CA ALA A 249 10.85 -3.36 -19.54
C ALA A 249 10.45 -4.05 -18.24
N MET A 250 11.29 -3.97 -17.20
CA MET A 250 10.97 -4.49 -15.86
C MET A 250 9.80 -3.71 -15.24
N VAL A 251 9.79 -2.38 -15.35
CA VAL A 251 8.67 -1.56 -14.85
C VAL A 251 7.38 -1.91 -15.57
N GLN A 252 7.41 -2.11 -16.90
CA GLN A 252 6.23 -2.55 -17.66
C GLN A 252 5.73 -3.91 -17.21
N ALA A 253 6.63 -4.88 -17.05
CA ALA A 253 6.31 -6.23 -16.58
C ALA A 253 5.66 -6.17 -15.18
N TYR A 254 6.20 -5.32 -14.30
CA TYR A 254 5.65 -5.12 -12.96
C TYR A 254 4.21 -4.55 -13.00
N VAL A 255 4.00 -3.47 -13.77
CA VAL A 255 2.67 -2.86 -13.94
C VAL A 255 1.66 -3.82 -14.58
N ASN A 256 2.11 -4.65 -15.52
CA ASN A 256 1.28 -5.70 -16.11
C ASN A 256 0.75 -6.68 -15.05
N ALA A 257 1.62 -7.14 -14.15
CA ALA A 257 1.24 -8.07 -13.08
C ALA A 257 0.23 -7.45 -12.11
N ILE A 258 0.45 -6.19 -11.70
CA ILE A 258 -0.47 -5.45 -10.82
C ILE A 258 -1.82 -5.23 -11.51
N HIS A 259 -1.83 -4.80 -12.79
CA HIS A 259 -3.07 -4.60 -13.55
C HIS A 259 -3.90 -5.90 -13.65
N ARG A 260 -3.25 -7.03 -13.91
CA ARG A 260 -3.91 -8.35 -13.93
C ARG A 260 -4.54 -8.69 -12.57
N ALA A 261 -3.87 -8.38 -11.47
CA ALA A 261 -4.41 -8.59 -10.13
C ALA A 261 -5.65 -7.71 -9.87
N MET A 262 -5.63 -6.45 -10.32
CA MET A 262 -6.79 -5.56 -10.23
C MET A 262 -7.98 -6.09 -11.05
N ALA A 263 -7.74 -6.57 -12.27
CA ALA A 263 -8.76 -7.18 -13.12
C ALA A 263 -9.33 -8.46 -12.47
N PHE A 264 -8.46 -9.31 -11.90
CA PHE A 264 -8.89 -10.51 -11.18
C PHE A 264 -9.81 -10.17 -10.01
N VAL A 265 -9.42 -9.24 -9.15
CA VAL A 265 -10.22 -8.86 -7.97
C VAL A 265 -11.56 -8.24 -8.39
N LYS A 266 -11.59 -7.45 -9.46
CA LYS A 266 -12.84 -6.88 -9.99
C LYS A 266 -13.85 -7.98 -10.35
N ALA A 267 -13.37 -9.05 -10.98
CA ALA A 267 -14.20 -10.15 -11.46
C ALA A 267 -14.52 -11.22 -10.41
N THR A 268 -13.80 -11.23 -9.27
CA THR A 268 -13.87 -12.33 -8.29
C THR A 268 -14.76 -11.95 -7.11
N PRO A 269 -15.67 -12.82 -6.63
CA PRO A 269 -16.45 -12.57 -5.41
C PRO A 269 -15.57 -12.31 -4.20
N LEU A 270 -16.06 -11.49 -3.25
CA LEU A 270 -15.31 -11.11 -2.04
C LEU A 270 -14.84 -12.33 -1.24
N ALA A 271 -15.71 -13.32 -1.06
CA ALA A 271 -15.38 -14.53 -0.30
C ALA A 271 -14.22 -15.31 -0.92
N ASP A 272 -14.13 -15.36 -2.25
CA ASP A 272 -13.06 -16.06 -2.96
C ASP A 272 -11.74 -15.27 -2.88
N VAL A 273 -11.80 -13.94 -2.93
CA VAL A 273 -10.63 -13.07 -2.71
C VAL A 273 -10.11 -13.27 -1.28
N GLN A 274 -10.99 -13.25 -0.28
CA GLN A 274 -10.63 -13.48 1.12
C GLN A 274 -10.01 -14.87 1.32
N ALA A 275 -10.63 -15.92 0.78
CA ALA A 275 -10.11 -17.29 0.85
C ALA A 275 -8.71 -17.43 0.21
N LEU A 276 -8.42 -16.66 -0.84
CA LEU A 276 -7.12 -16.67 -1.51
C LEU A 276 -6.02 -16.03 -0.65
N VAL A 277 -6.29 -14.87 -0.04
CA VAL A 277 -5.25 -14.06 0.63
C VAL A 277 -5.05 -14.42 2.10
N THR A 278 -6.12 -14.86 2.81
CA THR A 278 -6.09 -15.08 4.25
C THR A 278 -5.06 -16.12 4.70
N PRO A 279 -4.92 -17.30 4.06
CA PRO A 279 -4.01 -18.33 4.57
C PRO A 279 -2.55 -17.88 4.64
N LYS A 280 -2.12 -17.05 3.70
CA LYS A 280 -0.71 -16.60 3.62
C LYS A 280 -0.46 -15.29 4.35
N TYR A 281 -1.38 -14.31 4.22
CA TYR A 281 -1.11 -12.94 4.65
C TYR A 281 -1.87 -12.51 5.89
N PHE A 282 -3.05 -13.10 6.15
CA PHE A 282 -3.94 -12.66 7.23
C PHE A 282 -4.26 -13.78 8.22
N SER A 283 -3.44 -14.84 8.26
CA SER A 283 -3.58 -15.89 9.27
C SER A 283 -3.38 -15.29 10.68
N GLY A 284 -4.34 -15.54 11.57
CA GLY A 284 -4.33 -14.98 12.93
C GLY A 284 -5.01 -13.61 13.09
N ILE A 285 -5.48 -13.01 11.99
CA ILE A 285 -6.38 -11.85 12.04
C ILE A 285 -7.82 -12.36 12.02
N ASP A 286 -8.70 -11.69 12.78
CA ASP A 286 -10.14 -12.01 12.81
C ASP A 286 -10.71 -12.02 11.38
N PRO A 287 -11.34 -13.12 10.91
CA PRO A 287 -11.90 -13.19 9.56
C PRO A 287 -12.92 -12.09 9.25
N ASP A 288 -13.72 -11.65 10.26
CA ASP A 288 -14.68 -10.56 10.08
C ASP A 288 -13.96 -9.24 9.83
N ALA A 289 -12.81 -9.02 10.49
CA ALA A 289 -11.98 -7.85 10.30
C ALA A 289 -11.38 -7.82 8.88
N VAL A 290 -10.85 -8.95 8.42
CA VAL A 290 -10.34 -9.09 7.04
C VAL A 290 -11.45 -8.86 6.02
N SER A 291 -12.64 -9.43 6.25
CA SER A 291 -13.81 -9.29 5.39
C SER A 291 -14.29 -7.84 5.30
N ALA A 292 -14.34 -7.14 6.42
CA ALA A 292 -14.79 -5.74 6.48
C ALA A 292 -13.88 -4.81 5.66
N GLU A 293 -12.56 -4.95 5.81
CA GLU A 293 -11.62 -4.12 5.06
C GLU A 293 -11.61 -4.49 3.57
N LEU A 294 -11.48 -5.78 3.22
CA LEU A 294 -11.56 -6.23 1.83
C LEU A 294 -12.87 -5.83 1.15
N GLY A 295 -13.99 -5.84 1.90
CA GLY A 295 -15.31 -5.43 1.39
C GLY A 295 -15.34 -3.95 1.05
N PHE A 296 -14.81 -3.11 1.93
CA PHE A 296 -14.66 -1.68 1.68
C PHE A 296 -13.71 -1.43 0.50
N ASP A 297 -12.49 -1.97 0.57
CA ASP A 297 -11.46 -1.78 -0.45
C ASP A 297 -11.97 -2.25 -1.83
N LYS A 298 -12.66 -3.41 -1.89
CA LYS A 298 -13.26 -3.90 -3.14
C LYS A 298 -14.29 -2.92 -3.73
N SER A 299 -14.96 -2.13 -2.92
CA SER A 299 -15.90 -1.11 -3.38
C SER A 299 -15.22 0.18 -3.85
N THR A 300 -13.98 0.41 -3.45
CA THR A 300 -13.23 1.67 -3.63
C THR A 300 -11.94 1.53 -4.45
N TRP A 301 -11.48 0.30 -4.72
CA TRP A 301 -10.29 0.10 -5.56
C TRP A 301 -10.43 0.76 -6.93
N ALA A 302 -9.38 1.42 -7.36
CA ALA A 302 -9.26 2.05 -8.65
C ALA A 302 -9.01 1.01 -9.75
N TYR A 303 -10.02 0.23 -10.12
CA TYR A 303 -9.88 -0.91 -11.05
C TYR A 303 -9.30 -0.57 -12.42
N ASP A 304 -9.39 0.67 -12.85
CA ASP A 304 -8.75 1.14 -14.06
C ASP A 304 -7.32 1.66 -13.82
N GLY A 305 -6.95 1.89 -12.56
CA GLY A 305 -5.65 2.37 -12.12
C GLY A 305 -5.33 3.82 -12.51
N VAL A 306 -6.29 4.51 -13.14
CA VAL A 306 -6.05 5.82 -13.75
C VAL A 306 -6.05 6.91 -12.68
N ILE A 307 -5.04 7.77 -12.76
CA ILE A 307 -4.98 9.04 -12.05
C ILE A 307 -5.19 10.13 -13.10
N ASP A 308 -6.34 10.77 -13.11
CA ASP A 308 -6.56 11.94 -13.93
C ASP A 308 -6.08 13.21 -13.21
N LYS A 309 -5.88 14.28 -13.98
CA LYS A 309 -5.37 15.55 -13.46
C LYS A 309 -6.28 16.14 -12.39
N SER A 310 -7.60 16.04 -12.56
CA SER A 310 -8.56 16.60 -11.62
C SER A 310 -8.57 15.87 -10.28
N SER A 311 -8.41 14.55 -10.27
CA SER A 311 -8.28 13.76 -9.04
C SER A 311 -6.95 14.03 -8.34
N PHE A 312 -5.85 14.20 -9.07
CA PHE A 312 -4.56 14.60 -8.52
C PHE A 312 -4.63 15.99 -7.87
N GLU A 313 -5.28 16.95 -8.53
CA GLU A 313 -5.49 18.30 -7.99
C GLU A 313 -6.36 18.30 -6.72
N ARG A 314 -7.31 17.37 -6.58
CA ARG A 314 -8.02 17.18 -5.29
C ARG A 314 -7.10 16.71 -4.18
N GLY A 315 -6.15 15.82 -4.50
CA GLY A 315 -5.12 15.37 -3.57
C GLY A 315 -4.19 16.49 -3.09
N ALA A 316 -4.04 17.55 -3.87
CA ALA A 316 -3.27 18.73 -3.47
C ALA A 316 -3.74 19.33 -2.13
N LYS A 317 -5.04 19.26 -1.81
CA LYS A 317 -5.59 19.80 -0.56
C LYS A 317 -5.00 19.14 0.69
N PRO A 318 -5.00 17.80 0.87
CA PRO A 318 -4.35 17.17 2.00
C PRO A 318 -2.82 17.13 1.91
N TRP A 319 -2.20 17.27 0.71
CA TRP A 319 -0.75 17.13 0.56
C TRP A 319 0.00 18.45 0.73
N TYR A 320 -0.40 19.53 0.03
CA TYR A 320 0.34 20.80 -0.05
C TYR A 320 -0.15 21.79 0.98
N ARG A 321 0.14 21.51 2.26
CA ARG A 321 -0.28 22.35 3.37
C ARG A 321 0.83 22.50 4.39
N LYS A 322 0.73 23.52 5.22
CA LYS A 322 1.71 23.77 6.26
C LYS A 322 1.87 22.53 7.16
N GLY A 323 3.10 22.09 7.37
CA GLY A 323 3.45 20.98 8.24
C GLY A 323 3.61 19.63 7.54
N THR A 324 3.21 19.48 6.26
CA THR A 324 3.50 18.27 5.49
C THR A 324 4.89 18.29 4.84
N ASP A 325 5.49 19.49 4.69
CA ASP A 325 6.78 19.72 4.01
C ASP A 325 6.82 19.15 2.57
N ILE A 326 5.67 19.15 1.90
CA ILE A 326 5.54 18.72 0.51
C ILE A 326 5.36 19.97 -0.35
N PRO A 327 6.32 20.30 -1.22
CA PRO A 327 6.16 21.39 -2.18
C PRO A 327 5.12 21.02 -3.24
N GLU A 328 4.47 22.03 -3.78
CA GLU A 328 3.56 21.84 -4.89
C GLU A 328 4.30 21.24 -6.08
N THR A 329 3.77 20.15 -6.62
CA THR A 329 4.38 19.36 -7.69
C THR A 329 3.38 19.25 -8.84
N LYS A 330 3.84 19.42 -10.06
CA LYS A 330 2.99 19.25 -11.25
C LYS A 330 2.68 17.78 -11.47
N TYR A 331 1.49 17.50 -11.94
CA TYR A 331 1.03 16.16 -12.30
C TYR A 331 2.04 15.45 -13.23
N GLU A 332 2.47 16.14 -14.27
CA GLU A 332 3.35 15.62 -15.32
C GLU A 332 4.75 15.24 -14.81
N ASP A 333 5.18 15.85 -13.71
CA ASP A 333 6.50 15.59 -13.13
C ASP A 333 6.53 14.26 -12.34
N VAL A 334 5.40 13.83 -11.78
CA VAL A 334 5.35 12.71 -10.86
C VAL A 334 4.47 11.54 -11.32
N VAL A 335 3.48 11.76 -12.19
CA VAL A 335 2.59 10.70 -12.68
C VAL A 335 3.00 10.23 -14.06
N ASP A 336 3.23 8.93 -14.21
CA ASP A 336 3.50 8.27 -15.50
C ASP A 336 2.61 7.04 -15.66
N ILE A 337 1.44 7.25 -16.23
CA ILE A 337 0.47 6.17 -16.51
C ILE A 337 0.70 5.48 -17.87
N SER A 338 1.77 5.77 -18.59
CA SER A 338 2.05 5.16 -19.90
C SER A 338 2.19 3.64 -19.80
N PHE A 339 2.83 3.15 -18.74
CA PHE A 339 2.94 1.71 -18.43
C PHE A 339 1.58 1.06 -18.19
N LEU A 340 0.69 1.74 -17.47
CA LEU A 340 -0.67 1.28 -17.24
C LEU A 340 -1.48 1.22 -18.55
N GLN A 341 -1.35 2.24 -19.40
CA GLN A 341 -2.02 2.25 -20.70
C GLN A 341 -1.56 1.07 -21.58
N ALA A 342 -0.27 0.77 -21.59
CA ALA A 342 0.28 -0.40 -22.29
C ALA A 342 -0.22 -1.73 -21.69
N ALA A 343 -0.29 -1.84 -20.35
CA ALA A 343 -0.84 -3.02 -19.68
C ALA A 343 -2.31 -3.25 -20.02
N ARG A 344 -3.13 -2.20 -20.03
CA ARG A 344 -4.56 -2.25 -20.44
C ARG A 344 -4.74 -2.63 -21.90
N ALA A 345 -3.82 -2.24 -22.77
CA ALA A 345 -3.86 -2.65 -24.19
C ALA A 345 -3.49 -4.14 -24.36
N LYS A 346 -2.54 -4.65 -23.55
CA LYS A 346 -2.08 -6.05 -23.57
C LYS A 346 -3.09 -7.01 -22.94
N TYR A 347 -3.73 -6.61 -21.83
CA TYR A 347 -4.65 -7.43 -21.03
C TYR A 347 -6.05 -6.79 -21.02
N LYS A 348 -6.77 -6.96 -22.13
CA LYS A 348 -8.16 -6.48 -22.31
C LYS A 348 -9.15 -7.38 -21.57
#